data_ce03c5e82bbdb78d3f97fc9380efeeb7
#
_entry.id   ce03c5e82bbdb78d3f97fc9380efeeb7
#
_cell.length_a   1.000
_cell.length_b   1.000
_cell.length_c   1.000
_cell.angle_alpha   90.00
_cell.angle_beta   90.00
_cell.angle_gamma   90.00
#
_symmetry.space_group_name_H-M   'P 1'
#
loop_
_entity.id
_entity.type
_entity.pdbx_description
1 polymer ?
#
loop_
_entity_poly.entity_id
_entity_poly.type
_entity_poly.pdbx_seq_one_letter_code
_entity_poly.pdbx_strand_id
1 'polypeptide(L)' 'MMTKDLVLAILKQADTYISGEKISEQLGITRAAVNLAVKNLRQDGYQISSSTNKGYLLEENKDLDLLTP' A
#
# COMPACT_ATOMS: atom_id res chain seq x y z
N MET A 1 -8.14 6.27 13.31
CA MET A 1 -7.18 6.06 12.22
C MET A 1 -7.92 5.62 10.98
N MET A 2 -7.56 6.18 9.86
CA MET A 2 -8.30 5.88 8.64
C MET A 2 -7.81 4.58 8.03
N THR A 3 -8.70 3.94 7.26
CA THR A 3 -8.36 2.66 6.64
C THR A 3 -7.10 2.78 5.78
N LYS A 4 -6.95 3.87 5.05
CA LYS A 4 -5.77 4.00 4.20
C LYS A 4 -4.50 4.07 5.02
N ASP A 5 -4.54 4.62 6.21
CA ASP A 5 -3.37 4.67 7.07
C ASP A 5 -2.96 3.28 7.52
N LEU A 6 -3.95 2.44 7.81
CA LEU A 6 -3.67 1.07 8.22
C LEU A 6 -3.09 0.26 7.07
N VAL A 7 -3.64 0.45 5.89
CA VAL A 7 -3.12 -0.23 4.70
C VAL A 7 -1.70 0.23 4.42
N LEU A 8 -1.46 1.52 4.55
CA LEU A 8 -0.12 2.06 4.32
C LEU A 8 0.88 1.47 5.29
N ALA A 9 0.50 1.33 6.56
CA ALA A 9 1.40 0.75 7.55
C ALA A 9 1.78 -0.67 7.19
N ILE A 10 0.82 -1.46 6.72
CA ILE A 10 1.10 -2.82 6.31
C ILE A 10 2.06 -2.84 5.12
N LEU A 11 1.81 -1.97 4.15
CA LEU A 11 2.64 -1.92 2.96
C LEU A 11 4.07 -1.49 3.31
N LYS A 12 4.21 -0.59 4.27
CA LYS A 12 5.55 -0.14 4.67
C LYS A 12 6.35 -1.24 5.34
N GLN A 13 5.67 -2.11 6.06
CA GLN A 13 6.35 -3.19 6.76
C GLN A 13 6.67 -4.36 5.85
N ALA A 14 5.93 -4.48 4.76
CA ALA A 14 6.16 -5.58 3.84
C ALA A 14 7.33 -5.26 2.93
N ASP A 15 8.28 -6.18 2.84
CA ASP A 15 9.43 -5.98 1.98
C ASP A 15 9.15 -6.37 0.54
N THR A 16 8.01 -6.98 0.31
CA THR A 16 7.66 -7.45 -1.02
C THR A 16 6.16 -7.31 -1.19
N TYR A 17 5.64 -7.86 -2.26
CA TYR A 17 4.21 -7.80 -2.52
C TYR A 17 3.43 -8.48 -1.41
N ILE A 18 2.29 -7.90 -1.08
CA ILE A 18 1.36 -8.49 -0.14
C ILE A 18 -0.02 -8.47 -0.79
N SER A 19 -0.73 -9.59 -0.73
CA SER A 19 -2.00 -9.70 -1.42
C SER A 19 -3.07 -8.85 -0.76
N GLY A 20 -4.02 -8.38 -1.57
CA GLY A 20 -5.14 -7.64 -1.03
C GLY A 20 -5.95 -8.48 -0.06
N GLU A 21 -6.04 -9.78 -0.32
CA GLU A 21 -6.74 -10.67 0.57
C GLU A 21 -6.07 -10.71 1.94
N LYS A 22 -4.77 -10.78 1.96
CA LYS A 22 -4.05 -10.80 3.23
C LYS A 22 -4.23 -9.49 3.98
N ILE A 23 -4.19 -8.38 3.28
CA ILE A 23 -4.42 -7.09 3.91
C ILE A 23 -5.83 -7.05 4.50
N SER A 24 -6.81 -7.51 3.73
CA SER A 24 -8.19 -7.47 4.19
C SER A 24 -8.36 -8.33 5.44
N GLU A 25 -7.71 -9.47 5.50
CA GLU A 25 -7.80 -10.34 6.65
C GLU A 25 -7.15 -9.72 7.89
N GLN A 26 -6.00 -9.11 7.70
CA GLN A 26 -5.30 -8.51 8.83
C GLN A 26 -6.06 -7.34 9.42
N LEU A 27 -6.75 -6.59 8.59
CA LEU A 27 -7.46 -5.41 9.05
C LEU A 27 -8.94 -5.67 9.32
N GLY A 28 -9.44 -6.84 8.93
CA GLY A 28 -10.85 -7.13 9.12
C GLY A 28 -11.75 -6.29 8.23
N ILE A 29 -11.29 -5.97 7.03
CA ILE A 29 -12.07 -5.17 6.08
C ILE A 29 -12.23 -5.96 4.79
N THR A 30 -13.08 -5.45 3.90
CA THR A 30 -13.30 -6.12 2.63
C THR A 30 -12.17 -5.83 1.66
N ARG A 31 -12.05 -6.68 0.65
CA ARG A 31 -11.06 -6.43 -0.40
C ARG A 31 -11.37 -5.15 -1.16
N ALA A 32 -12.65 -4.84 -1.31
CA ALA A 32 -13.03 -3.58 -1.96
C ALA A 32 -12.50 -2.39 -1.17
N ALA A 33 -12.55 -2.50 0.16
CA ALA A 33 -12.02 -1.43 1.00
C ALA A 33 -10.52 -1.30 0.84
N VAL A 34 -9.82 -2.42 0.68
CA VAL A 34 -8.37 -2.38 0.43
C VAL A 34 -8.09 -1.67 -0.89
N ASN A 35 -8.85 -2.02 -1.92
CA ASN A 35 -8.66 -1.38 -3.23
C ASN A 35 -8.87 0.12 -3.14
N LEU A 36 -9.90 0.53 -2.43
CA LEU A 36 -10.18 1.95 -2.28
C LEU A 36 -9.08 2.66 -1.52
N ALA A 37 -8.58 2.01 -0.48
CA ALA A 37 -7.50 2.59 0.30
C ALA A 37 -6.24 2.78 -0.55
N VAL A 38 -5.92 1.78 -1.38
CA VAL A 38 -4.77 1.88 -2.27
C VAL A 38 -4.97 3.03 -3.26
N LYS A 39 -6.18 3.15 -3.79
CA LYS A 39 -6.46 4.24 -4.71
C LYS A 39 -6.26 5.60 -4.04
N ASN A 40 -6.74 5.73 -2.81
CA ASN A 40 -6.59 6.97 -2.07
C ASN A 40 -5.14 7.27 -1.78
N LEU A 41 -4.36 6.26 -1.45
CA LEU A 41 -2.94 6.46 -1.20
C LEU A 41 -2.22 6.92 -2.44
N ARG A 42 -2.59 6.38 -3.60
CA ARG A 42 -1.99 6.82 -4.85
C ARG A 42 -2.32 8.28 -5.11
N GLN A 43 -3.53 8.69 -4.78
CA GLN A 43 -3.91 10.08 -4.95
C GLN A 43 -3.13 10.99 -4.01
N ASP A 44 -2.72 10.46 -2.88
CA ASP A 44 -1.91 11.22 -1.93
C ASP A 44 -0.45 11.30 -2.35
N GLY A 45 -0.07 10.59 -3.40
CA GLY A 45 1.30 10.66 -3.89
C GLY A 45 2.13 9.41 -3.65
N TYR A 46 1.59 8.42 -2.99
CA TYR A 46 2.32 7.18 -2.77
C TYR A 46 2.34 6.36 -4.04
N GLN A 47 3.47 5.76 -4.32
CA GLN A 47 3.60 4.91 -5.48
C GLN A 47 3.42 3.46 -5.06
N ILE A 48 2.35 2.88 -5.53
CA ILE A 48 2.01 1.51 -5.16
C ILE A 48 1.82 0.71 -6.43
N SER A 49 2.67 -0.28 -6.60
CA SER A 49 2.55 -1.20 -7.72
C SER A 49 1.53 -2.27 -7.38
N SER A 50 0.84 -2.76 -8.39
CA SER A 50 -0.09 -3.86 -8.18
C SER A 50 0.17 -4.94 -9.21
N SER A 51 -0.03 -6.17 -8.78
CA SER A 51 0.14 -7.34 -9.64
C SER A 51 -1.04 -8.26 -9.38
N THR A 52 -1.59 -8.80 -10.45
CA THR A 52 -2.73 -9.69 -10.34
C THR A 52 -2.43 -10.87 -9.45
N ASN A 53 -1.22 -11.40 -9.53
CA ASN A 53 -0.86 -12.59 -8.80
C ASN A 53 -0.20 -12.33 -7.46
N LYS A 54 0.46 -11.18 -7.31
CA LYS A 54 1.29 -10.95 -6.14
C LYS A 54 0.68 -9.98 -5.15
N GLY A 55 -0.16 -9.07 -5.62
CA GLY A 55 -0.79 -8.10 -4.75
C GLY A 55 -0.23 -6.71 -4.91
N TYR A 56 0.03 -6.05 -3.81
CA TYR A 56 0.47 -4.65 -3.80
C TYR A 56 1.86 -4.52 -3.21
N LEU A 57 2.60 -3.56 -3.74
CA LEU A 57 3.93 -3.25 -3.24
C LEU A 57 4.08 -1.74 -3.17
N LEU A 58 4.41 -1.24 -2.00
CA LEU A 58 4.71 0.18 -1.86
C LEU A 58 6.14 0.42 -2.34
N GLU A 59 6.26 1.27 -3.34
CA GLU A 59 7.56 1.63 -3.87
C GLU A 59 8.00 2.90 -3.18
N GLU A 60 8.96 2.77 -2.31
CA GLU A 60 9.44 3.93 -1.60
C GLU A 60 10.26 4.79 -2.52
N ASN A 61 10.05 6.08 -2.40
CA ASN A 61 10.79 7.03 -3.20
C ASN A 61 12.04 7.45 -2.47
N LYS A 62 12.91 6.54 -2.28
CA LYS A 62 14.17 6.86 -1.62
C LYS A 62 14.97 7.85 -2.43
N ASP A 63 14.73 7.84 -3.71
CA ASP A 63 15.46 8.76 -4.58
C ASP A 63 15.19 10.19 -4.23
N LEU A 64 14.01 10.46 -3.72
CA LEU A 64 13.69 11.83 -3.35
C LEU A 64 14.62 12.34 -2.27
N ASP A 65 14.95 11.46 -1.36
CA ASP A 65 15.85 11.85 -0.29
C ASP A 65 17.22 12.19 -0.82
N LEU A 66 17.62 11.48 -1.82
CA LEU A 66 18.93 11.70 -2.39
C LEU A 66 18.99 12.98 -3.18
N LEU A 67 17.86 13.41 -3.67
CA LEU A 67 17.82 14.59 -4.50
C LEU A 67 17.86 15.86 -3.72
N THR A 68 17.80 15.75 -2.44
CA THR A 68 17.77 16.95 -1.63
C THR A 68 19.11 17.31 -1.11
N PRO A 69 20.10 17.15 -1.74
CA PRO A 69 21.42 17.57 -1.28
C PRO A 69 21.53 19.05 -1.24
#